data_f2a8cc301a851f3027f0862c14955943
#
_entry.id   f2a8cc301a851f3027f0862c14955943
#
_cell.length_a   1.000
_cell.length_b   1.000
_cell.length_c   1.000
_cell.angle_alpha   90.00
_cell.angle_beta   90.00
_cell.angle_gamma   90.00
#
_symmetry.space_group_name_H-M   'P 1'
#
loop_
_entity.id
_entity.type
_entity.pdbx_description
1 polymer ?
#
loop_
_entity_poly.entity_id
_entity_poly.type
_entity_poly.pdbx_seq_one_letter_code
_entity_poly.pdbx_strand_id
1 'polypeptide(L)'
;FIGSNLAQYLLDFGAKKVRILDDLSNGYLKNLEPYKNDSRLEFIEGDITNEKTCNDAVIGMDHISHQAALGSVPRSLRTPLLTHEANATGFLNMLTAAKDAGIKSFVFASSSSVYGDHKGLPKYEDKTGNPLSPYAVSKKTNELYAKVFHEAFGFNTIGLRYFNIFGPNQSPNGPYAAVIPLYMNALLQNEAGDIFGDGEQSRDFTFVENAVQANIKAMLCENPDAFGESYNIACGYKSSVIELYNILKDAAKSDKSPKMCPPRVGDIRDSLANIE
;
A
#
# COMPACT_ATOMS: atom_id res chain seq x y z
N PHE A 1 -3.25 3.52 -7.23
CA PHE A 1 -3.47 4.61 -6.28
C PHE A 1 -2.14 5.14 -5.72
N ILE A 2 -1.45 4.46 -4.81
CA ILE A 2 -0.19 4.96 -4.22
C ILE A 2 0.87 5.16 -5.32
N GLY A 3 1.05 4.18 -6.21
CA GLY A 3 2.03 4.25 -7.29
C GLY A 3 1.82 5.43 -8.24
N SER A 4 0.57 5.79 -8.56
CA SER A 4 0.31 6.96 -9.42
C SER A 4 0.64 8.29 -8.73
N ASN A 5 0.36 8.43 -7.43
CA ASN A 5 0.76 9.61 -6.65
C ASN A 5 2.29 9.71 -6.54
N LEU A 6 2.98 8.59 -6.34
CA LEU A 6 4.44 8.55 -6.31
C LEU A 6 5.04 8.94 -7.67
N ALA A 7 4.50 8.40 -8.78
CA ALA A 7 4.98 8.71 -10.12
C ALA A 7 4.82 10.21 -10.45
N GLN A 8 3.67 10.80 -10.11
CA GLN A 8 3.42 12.24 -10.28
C GLN A 8 4.45 13.05 -9.47
N TYR A 9 4.63 12.73 -8.20
CA TYR A 9 5.60 13.43 -7.36
C TYR A 9 7.03 13.34 -7.91
N LEU A 10 7.47 12.15 -8.34
CA LEU A 10 8.80 11.97 -8.92
C LEU A 10 9.01 12.83 -10.18
N LEU A 11 7.99 12.93 -11.05
CA LEU A 11 8.04 13.76 -12.25
C LEU A 11 8.09 15.26 -11.90
N ASP A 12 7.28 15.70 -10.94
CA ASP A 12 7.22 17.10 -10.49
C ASP A 12 8.52 17.55 -9.83
N PHE A 13 9.20 16.65 -9.13
CA PHE A 13 10.44 16.95 -8.39
C PHE A 13 11.72 16.49 -9.12
N GLY A 14 11.66 16.31 -10.42
CA GLY A 14 12.86 16.27 -11.28
C GLY A 14 13.46 14.90 -11.52
N ALA A 15 12.72 13.82 -11.36
CA ALA A 15 13.17 12.51 -11.82
C ALA A 15 13.49 12.55 -13.33
N LYS A 16 14.63 11.99 -13.73
CA LYS A 16 15.04 11.95 -15.14
C LYS A 16 14.18 11.03 -15.98
N LYS A 17 13.69 9.94 -15.35
CA LYS A 17 12.82 8.95 -15.97
C LYS A 17 11.99 8.26 -14.90
N VAL A 18 10.71 8.05 -15.16
CA VAL A 18 9.80 7.27 -14.35
C VAL A 18 9.19 6.20 -15.26
N ARG A 19 9.49 4.93 -14.96
CA ARG A 19 8.87 3.80 -15.65
C ARG A 19 7.84 3.17 -14.73
N ILE A 20 6.64 2.92 -15.24
CA ILE A 20 5.54 2.27 -14.53
C ILE A 20 5.29 0.93 -15.22
N LEU A 21 5.28 -0.13 -14.42
CA LEU A 21 4.78 -1.45 -14.80
C LEU A 21 3.49 -1.73 -14.02
N ASP A 22 2.38 -1.94 -14.71
CA ASP A 22 1.06 -2.19 -14.12
C ASP A 22 0.22 -3.05 -15.08
N ASP A 23 -0.54 -4.01 -14.57
CA ASP A 23 -1.43 -4.88 -15.34
C ASP A 23 -2.84 -4.28 -15.52
N LEU A 24 -3.08 -3.11 -14.96
CA LEU A 24 -4.36 -2.40 -14.94
C LEU A 24 -5.53 -3.16 -14.32
N SER A 25 -5.27 -4.27 -13.62
CA SER A 25 -6.31 -5.07 -12.94
C SER A 25 -7.03 -4.29 -11.84
N ASN A 26 -6.34 -3.35 -11.20
CA ASN A 26 -6.87 -2.44 -10.18
C ASN A 26 -6.43 -0.98 -10.39
N GLY A 27 -5.58 -0.74 -11.39
CA GLY A 27 -5.06 0.57 -11.77
C GLY A 27 -5.92 1.25 -12.83
N TYR A 28 -5.73 2.57 -12.98
CA TYR A 28 -6.42 3.35 -14.00
C TYR A 28 -5.44 4.32 -14.65
N LEU A 29 -5.25 4.21 -15.97
CA LEU A 29 -4.40 5.12 -16.75
C LEU A 29 -4.82 6.59 -16.62
N LYS A 30 -6.11 6.87 -16.36
CA LYS A 30 -6.60 8.25 -16.11
C LYS A 30 -5.86 8.94 -14.96
N ASN A 31 -5.28 8.19 -14.01
CA ASN A 31 -4.52 8.76 -12.90
C ASN A 31 -3.18 9.35 -13.37
N LEU A 32 -2.73 9.02 -14.58
CA LEU A 32 -1.51 9.53 -15.20
C LEU A 32 -1.80 10.56 -16.32
N GLU A 33 -3.07 10.87 -16.56
CA GLU A 33 -3.49 11.78 -17.64
C GLU A 33 -2.76 13.12 -17.64
N PRO A 34 -2.48 13.78 -16.47
CA PRO A 34 -1.72 15.02 -16.45
C PRO A 34 -0.30 14.91 -17.03
N TYR A 35 0.27 13.71 -17.04
CA TYR A 35 1.65 13.44 -17.45
C TYR A 35 1.76 12.61 -18.72
N LYS A 36 0.66 12.34 -19.43
CA LYS A 36 0.64 11.48 -20.62
C LYS A 36 1.58 11.91 -21.75
N ASN A 37 1.91 13.20 -21.82
CA ASN A 37 2.81 13.77 -22.81
C ASN A 37 4.20 14.09 -22.25
N ASP A 38 4.50 13.73 -21.00
CA ASP A 38 5.81 13.90 -20.41
C ASP A 38 6.77 12.83 -20.93
N SER A 39 7.79 13.24 -21.67
CA SER A 39 8.77 12.33 -22.27
C SER A 39 9.58 11.51 -21.27
N ARG A 40 9.54 11.88 -19.99
CA ARG A 40 10.18 11.15 -18.89
C ARG A 40 9.34 9.99 -18.39
N LEU A 41 8.02 9.99 -18.66
CA LEU A 41 7.10 8.93 -18.27
C LEU A 41 7.09 7.81 -19.30
N GLU A 42 7.36 6.60 -18.88
CA GLU A 42 7.23 5.37 -19.66
C GLU A 42 6.24 4.44 -18.97
N PHE A 43 5.23 3.97 -19.70
CA PHE A 43 4.26 3.00 -19.20
C PHE A 43 4.41 1.67 -19.93
N ILE A 44 4.53 0.60 -19.15
CA ILE A 44 4.55 -0.79 -19.62
C ILE A 44 3.30 -1.47 -19.04
N GLU A 45 2.38 -1.87 -19.91
CA GLU A 45 1.30 -2.76 -19.50
C GLU A 45 1.83 -4.19 -19.40
N GLY A 46 1.79 -4.76 -18.19
CA GLY A 46 2.33 -6.09 -17.97
C GLY A 46 2.13 -6.60 -16.56
N ASP A 47 2.20 -7.92 -16.43
CA ASP A 47 1.99 -8.65 -15.18
C ASP A 47 3.35 -9.03 -14.56
N ILE A 48 3.53 -8.72 -13.28
CA ILE A 48 4.71 -9.07 -12.49
C ILE A 48 4.84 -10.59 -12.24
N THR A 49 3.79 -11.36 -12.45
CA THR A 49 3.87 -12.83 -12.40
C THR A 49 4.64 -13.41 -13.57
N ASN A 50 4.84 -12.62 -14.63
CA ASN A 50 5.68 -12.96 -15.77
C ASN A 50 7.12 -12.48 -15.53
N GLU A 51 8.04 -13.44 -15.36
CA GLU A 51 9.46 -13.18 -15.09
C GLU A 51 10.13 -12.34 -16.20
N LYS A 52 9.82 -12.61 -17.47
CA LYS A 52 10.37 -11.83 -18.59
C LYS A 52 9.94 -10.36 -18.51
N THR A 53 8.68 -10.10 -18.20
CA THR A 53 8.16 -8.74 -18.03
C THR A 53 8.91 -8.00 -16.93
N CYS A 54 9.19 -8.66 -15.80
CA CYS A 54 9.97 -8.08 -14.72
C CYS A 54 11.39 -7.73 -15.15
N ASN A 55 12.08 -8.68 -15.84
CA ASN A 55 13.43 -8.48 -16.34
C ASN A 55 13.51 -7.30 -17.34
N ASP A 56 12.56 -7.20 -18.25
CA ASP A 56 12.51 -6.09 -19.23
C ASP A 56 12.23 -4.74 -18.54
N ALA A 57 11.39 -4.74 -17.52
CA ALA A 57 10.96 -3.52 -16.82
C ALA A 57 12.08 -2.85 -16.00
N VAL A 58 13.05 -3.61 -15.48
CA VAL A 58 14.12 -3.06 -14.62
C VAL A 58 15.30 -2.47 -15.40
N ILE A 59 15.40 -2.71 -16.71
CA ILE A 59 16.55 -2.28 -17.52
C ILE A 59 16.73 -0.77 -17.49
N GLY A 60 17.91 -0.31 -17.06
CA GLY A 60 18.27 1.12 -17.04
C GLY A 60 17.59 1.96 -15.96
N MET A 61 17.02 1.31 -14.95
CA MET A 61 16.48 1.98 -13.76
C MET A 61 17.51 1.96 -12.64
N ASP A 62 17.48 2.97 -11.76
CA ASP A 62 18.34 3.06 -10.59
C ASP A 62 17.67 2.52 -9.32
N HIS A 63 16.38 2.76 -9.16
CA HIS A 63 15.61 2.47 -7.97
C HIS A 63 14.26 1.85 -8.33
N ILE A 64 13.73 1.00 -7.46
CA ILE A 64 12.39 0.43 -7.61
C ILE A 64 11.55 0.75 -6.38
N SER A 65 10.32 1.22 -6.63
CA SER A 65 9.25 1.24 -5.64
C SER A 65 8.18 0.23 -6.06
N HIS A 66 8.13 -0.91 -5.39
CA HIS A 66 7.20 -2.00 -5.68
C HIS A 66 5.89 -1.82 -4.91
N GLN A 67 4.88 -1.27 -5.60
CA GLN A 67 3.54 -1.02 -5.06
C GLN A 67 2.50 -2.06 -5.52
N ALA A 68 2.84 -2.85 -6.55
CA ALA A 68 1.95 -3.83 -7.17
C ALA A 68 1.54 -4.92 -6.18
N ALA A 69 0.26 -5.09 -5.99
CA ALA A 69 -0.31 -6.15 -5.17
C ALA A 69 -1.85 -6.21 -5.31
N LEU A 70 -2.41 -7.39 -5.10
CA LEU A 70 -3.83 -7.53 -4.83
C LEU A 70 -4.10 -7.25 -3.34
N GLY A 71 -4.43 -6.01 -3.02
CA GLY A 71 -4.83 -5.59 -1.68
C GLY A 71 -6.21 -6.13 -1.31
N SER A 72 -6.49 -6.30 -0.03
CA SER A 72 -7.76 -6.70 0.58
C SER A 72 -7.74 -8.08 1.25
N VAL A 73 -7.96 -8.06 2.56
CA VAL A 73 -8.15 -9.27 3.38
C VAL A 73 -9.33 -10.10 2.89
N PRO A 74 -10.55 -9.55 2.66
CA PRO A 74 -11.68 -10.32 2.16
C PRO A 74 -11.45 -10.96 0.78
N ARG A 75 -10.73 -10.28 -0.13
CA ARG A 75 -10.34 -10.85 -1.42
C ARG A 75 -9.46 -12.09 -1.22
N SER A 76 -8.43 -11.96 -0.39
CA SER A 76 -7.46 -13.03 -0.17
C SER A 76 -8.08 -14.29 0.43
N LEU A 77 -9.14 -14.15 1.23
CA LEU A 77 -9.89 -15.28 1.77
C LEU A 77 -10.72 -16.00 0.69
N ARG A 78 -11.23 -15.25 -0.31
CA ARG A 78 -12.01 -15.83 -1.42
C ARG A 78 -11.14 -16.41 -2.53
N THR A 79 -10.01 -15.76 -2.84
CA THR A 79 -9.10 -16.14 -3.93
C THR A 79 -7.66 -16.18 -3.45
N PRO A 80 -7.31 -17.12 -2.54
CA PRO A 80 -5.98 -17.15 -1.92
C PRO A 80 -4.85 -17.43 -2.93
N LEU A 81 -5.07 -18.30 -3.90
CA LEU A 81 -4.06 -18.62 -4.92
C LEU A 81 -3.73 -17.40 -5.79
N LEU A 82 -4.73 -16.68 -6.26
CA LEU A 82 -4.52 -15.47 -7.05
C LEU A 82 -3.80 -14.39 -6.24
N THR A 83 -4.14 -14.25 -4.95
CA THR A 83 -3.46 -13.33 -4.04
C THR A 83 -1.99 -13.74 -3.83
N HIS A 84 -1.71 -15.02 -3.66
CA HIS A 84 -0.35 -15.53 -3.52
C HIS A 84 0.46 -15.28 -4.80
N GLU A 85 -0.08 -15.64 -5.95
CA GLU A 85 0.58 -15.48 -7.24
C GLU A 85 0.98 -14.03 -7.50
N ALA A 86 0.05 -13.09 -7.38
CA ALA A 86 0.36 -11.67 -7.56
C ALA A 86 1.31 -11.12 -6.49
N ASN A 87 1.04 -11.40 -5.19
CA ASN A 87 1.72 -10.73 -4.10
C ASN A 87 3.03 -11.38 -3.66
N ALA A 88 3.18 -12.70 -3.80
CA ALA A 88 4.38 -13.43 -3.39
C ALA A 88 5.24 -13.81 -4.60
N THR A 89 4.68 -14.50 -5.59
CA THR A 89 5.43 -14.89 -6.80
C THR A 89 5.84 -13.66 -7.61
N GLY A 90 4.89 -12.74 -7.89
CA GLY A 90 5.18 -11.51 -8.61
C GLY A 90 6.19 -10.62 -7.88
N PHE A 91 6.10 -10.54 -6.55
CA PHE A 91 7.10 -9.83 -5.74
C PHE A 91 8.49 -10.45 -5.90
N LEU A 92 8.61 -11.78 -5.78
CA LEU A 92 9.88 -12.47 -5.90
C LEU A 92 10.51 -12.33 -7.30
N ASN A 93 9.69 -12.37 -8.36
CA ASN A 93 10.15 -12.11 -9.73
C ASN A 93 10.76 -10.70 -9.84
N MET A 94 10.06 -9.67 -9.36
CA MET A 94 10.57 -8.29 -9.38
C MET A 94 11.81 -8.11 -8.51
N LEU A 95 11.86 -8.72 -7.33
CA LEU A 95 13.01 -8.64 -6.41
C LEU A 95 14.26 -9.31 -7.05
N THR A 96 14.08 -10.46 -7.69
CA THR A 96 15.15 -11.18 -8.40
C THR A 96 15.64 -10.37 -9.60
N ALA A 97 14.73 -9.92 -10.46
CA ALA A 97 15.08 -9.10 -11.62
C ALA A 97 15.83 -7.81 -11.21
N ALA A 98 15.39 -7.15 -10.14
CA ALA A 98 16.04 -5.95 -9.63
C ALA A 98 17.46 -6.21 -9.14
N LYS A 99 17.67 -7.29 -8.35
CA LYS A 99 18.99 -7.70 -7.88
C LYS A 99 19.91 -8.02 -9.06
N ASP A 100 19.44 -8.80 -10.03
CA ASP A 100 20.26 -9.24 -11.19
C ASP A 100 20.61 -8.08 -12.14
N ALA A 101 19.76 -7.06 -12.21
CA ALA A 101 20.00 -5.82 -12.96
C ALA A 101 20.90 -4.81 -12.22
N GLY A 102 21.29 -5.07 -10.98
CA GLY A 102 22.13 -4.16 -10.19
C GLY A 102 21.42 -2.90 -9.74
N ILE A 103 20.09 -2.96 -9.51
CA ILE A 103 19.31 -1.85 -8.96
C ILE A 103 19.88 -1.43 -7.61
N LYS A 104 19.98 -0.12 -7.35
CA LYS A 104 20.59 0.45 -6.14
C LYS A 104 19.75 0.24 -4.88
N SER A 105 18.42 0.33 -5.00
CA SER A 105 17.50 0.10 -3.89
C SER A 105 16.15 -0.44 -4.35
N PHE A 106 15.56 -1.31 -3.55
CA PHE A 106 14.25 -1.90 -3.74
C PHE A 106 13.36 -1.60 -2.54
N VAL A 107 12.47 -0.62 -2.69
CA VAL A 107 11.48 -0.24 -1.67
C VAL A 107 10.15 -0.91 -2.00
N PHE A 108 9.48 -1.47 -1.01
CA PHE A 108 8.25 -2.20 -1.28
C PHE A 108 7.14 -1.92 -0.26
N ALA A 109 5.90 -1.99 -0.74
CA ALA A 109 4.70 -1.89 0.06
C ALA A 109 4.50 -3.18 0.88
N SER A 110 4.80 -3.12 2.18
CA SER A 110 4.28 -4.05 3.18
C SER A 110 2.95 -3.53 3.73
N SER A 111 2.50 -4.01 4.88
CA SER A 111 1.18 -3.69 5.42
C SER A 111 1.14 -3.85 6.93
N SER A 112 0.34 -3.03 7.61
CA SER A 112 0.00 -3.23 9.02
C SER A 112 -0.68 -4.58 9.31
N SER A 113 -1.19 -5.27 8.28
CA SER A 113 -1.76 -6.61 8.42
C SER A 113 -0.75 -7.68 8.89
N VAL A 114 0.56 -7.43 8.73
CA VAL A 114 1.62 -8.34 9.21
C VAL A 114 1.68 -8.45 10.74
N TYR A 115 1.10 -7.47 11.45
CA TYR A 115 0.98 -7.54 12.91
C TYR A 115 0.02 -8.63 13.38
N GLY A 116 -0.91 -9.06 12.53
CA GLY A 116 -1.78 -10.21 12.76
C GLY A 116 -2.53 -10.14 14.09
N ASP A 117 -2.39 -11.19 14.92
CA ASP A 117 -3.04 -11.35 16.22
C ASP A 117 -2.32 -10.65 17.39
N HIS A 118 -1.21 -9.94 17.15
CA HIS A 118 -0.51 -9.20 18.20
C HIS A 118 -1.43 -8.12 18.79
N LYS A 119 -1.66 -8.18 20.12
CA LYS A 119 -2.64 -7.31 20.82
C LYS A 119 -2.06 -5.97 21.29
N GLY A 120 -0.73 -5.84 21.40
CA GLY A 120 -0.08 -4.61 21.90
C GLY A 120 -0.35 -3.41 21.00
N LEU A 121 -0.51 -2.25 21.62
CA LEU A 121 -0.61 -0.93 20.97
C LEU A 121 0.31 0.05 21.73
N PRO A 122 0.98 0.96 21.01
CA PRO A 122 1.11 1.01 19.56
C PRO A 122 1.85 -0.21 18.99
N LYS A 123 1.78 -0.41 17.67
CA LYS A 123 2.50 -1.48 16.96
C LYS A 123 3.95 -1.08 16.75
N TYR A 124 4.87 -1.89 17.26
CA TYR A 124 6.32 -1.77 17.07
C TYR A 124 6.81 -2.77 16.03
N GLU A 125 7.78 -2.39 15.22
CA GLU A 125 8.26 -3.17 14.07
C GLU A 125 8.83 -4.55 14.46
N ASP A 126 9.46 -4.65 15.62
CA ASP A 126 10.05 -5.86 16.19
C ASP A 126 9.03 -6.84 16.79
N LYS A 127 7.75 -6.43 16.93
CA LYS A 127 6.70 -7.20 17.62
C LYS A 127 5.53 -7.56 16.71
N THR A 128 5.74 -8.53 15.82
CA THR A 128 4.66 -9.06 14.98
C THR A 128 4.05 -10.34 15.59
N GLY A 129 2.76 -10.54 15.34
CA GLY A 129 2.04 -11.78 15.67
C GLY A 129 1.90 -12.72 14.48
N ASN A 130 0.92 -13.64 14.56
CA ASN A 130 0.59 -14.56 13.49
C ASN A 130 -0.31 -13.87 12.46
N PRO A 131 0.00 -13.93 11.15
CA PRO A 131 -0.87 -13.41 10.10
C PRO A 131 -2.27 -14.02 10.14
N LEU A 132 -3.32 -13.19 9.99
CA LEU A 132 -4.72 -13.63 10.09
C LEU A 132 -5.41 -13.80 8.73
N SER A 133 -4.68 -13.66 7.62
CA SER A 133 -5.23 -13.81 6.26
C SER A 133 -4.15 -14.15 5.24
N PRO A 134 -4.51 -14.77 4.09
CA PRO A 134 -3.57 -14.99 2.99
C PRO A 134 -2.89 -13.70 2.50
N TYR A 135 -3.58 -12.56 2.53
CA TYR A 135 -2.97 -11.26 2.26
C TYR A 135 -1.85 -10.91 3.26
N ALA A 136 -2.12 -11.06 4.56
CA ALA A 136 -1.11 -10.81 5.59
C ALA A 136 0.08 -11.77 5.47
N VAL A 137 -0.18 -13.05 5.16
CA VAL A 137 0.86 -14.03 4.87
C VAL A 137 1.73 -13.58 3.70
N SER A 138 1.11 -13.18 2.57
CA SER A 138 1.87 -12.74 1.39
C SER A 138 2.76 -11.53 1.69
N LYS A 139 2.26 -10.56 2.46
CA LYS A 139 3.06 -9.38 2.85
C LYS A 139 4.19 -9.74 3.82
N LYS A 140 3.95 -10.65 4.76
CA LYS A 140 5.01 -11.16 5.66
C LYS A 140 6.07 -11.95 4.87
N THR A 141 5.66 -12.73 3.88
CA THR A 141 6.57 -13.43 2.96
C THR A 141 7.47 -12.45 2.22
N ASN A 142 6.94 -11.32 1.75
CA ASN A 142 7.73 -10.29 1.09
C ASN A 142 8.82 -9.72 2.01
N GLU A 143 8.49 -9.43 3.28
CA GLU A 143 9.47 -8.97 4.26
C GLU A 143 10.58 -10.00 4.48
N LEU A 144 10.23 -11.28 4.59
CA LEU A 144 11.21 -12.36 4.76
C LEU A 144 12.13 -12.50 3.55
N TYR A 145 11.60 -12.48 2.32
CA TYR A 145 12.42 -12.49 1.12
C TYR A 145 13.35 -11.29 1.02
N ALA A 146 12.82 -10.09 1.27
CA ALA A 146 13.59 -8.85 1.21
C ALA A 146 14.77 -8.88 2.21
N LYS A 147 14.53 -9.37 3.44
CA LYS A 147 15.57 -9.53 4.46
C LYS A 147 16.65 -10.53 4.02
N VAL A 148 16.24 -11.72 3.54
CA VAL A 148 17.18 -12.74 3.06
C VAL A 148 17.97 -12.23 1.85
N PHE A 149 17.37 -11.48 0.93
CA PHE A 149 18.08 -10.90 -0.21
C PHE A 149 19.11 -9.86 0.24
N HIS A 150 18.82 -9.10 1.26
CA HIS A 150 19.80 -8.19 1.86
C HIS A 150 20.95 -8.96 2.52
N GLU A 151 20.65 -9.92 3.38
CA GLU A 151 21.65 -10.69 4.13
C GLU A 151 22.52 -11.57 3.23
N ALA A 152 21.92 -12.24 2.24
CA ALA A 152 22.63 -13.20 1.38
C ALA A 152 23.34 -12.55 0.19
N PHE A 153 22.80 -11.48 -0.35
CA PHE A 153 23.30 -10.87 -1.61
C PHE A 153 23.73 -9.41 -1.45
N GLY A 154 23.62 -8.81 -0.26
CA GLY A 154 23.91 -7.40 -0.04
C GLY A 154 22.96 -6.45 -0.79
N PHE A 155 21.77 -6.93 -1.17
CA PHE A 155 20.82 -6.14 -1.94
C PHE A 155 20.02 -5.19 -1.04
N ASN A 156 20.04 -3.89 -1.32
CA ASN A 156 19.41 -2.88 -0.48
C ASN A 156 17.90 -2.91 -0.62
N THR A 157 17.21 -3.44 0.38
CA THR A 157 15.74 -3.54 0.43
C THR A 157 15.20 -2.80 1.64
N ILE A 158 14.06 -2.11 1.50
CA ILE A 158 13.32 -1.48 2.61
C ILE A 158 11.82 -1.75 2.44
N GLY A 159 11.19 -2.35 3.47
CA GLY A 159 9.76 -2.54 3.53
C GLY A 159 9.03 -1.36 4.19
N LEU A 160 7.87 -0.98 3.68
CA LEU A 160 7.04 0.07 4.24
C LEU A 160 5.70 -0.51 4.66
N ARG A 161 5.47 -0.66 5.98
CA ARG A 161 4.23 -1.16 6.56
C ARG A 161 3.18 -0.06 6.59
N TYR A 162 2.39 0.06 5.53
CA TYR A 162 1.35 1.07 5.42
C TYR A 162 0.20 0.85 6.39
N PHE A 163 -0.20 1.95 7.06
CA PHE A 163 -1.39 2.03 7.89
C PHE A 163 -2.45 2.90 7.20
N ASN A 164 -3.54 2.28 6.75
CA ASN A 164 -4.76 2.90 6.20
C ASN A 164 -4.50 4.13 5.31
N ILE A 165 -3.67 3.96 4.27
CA ILE A 165 -3.35 5.06 3.35
C ILE A 165 -4.61 5.52 2.62
N PHE A 166 -4.80 6.85 2.54
CA PHE A 166 -5.91 7.49 1.82
C PHE A 166 -5.44 8.73 1.04
N GLY A 167 -6.22 9.14 0.06
CA GLY A 167 -5.94 10.37 -0.69
C GLY A 167 -6.42 10.36 -2.14
N PRO A 168 -5.98 11.34 -2.95
CA PRO A 168 -6.32 11.45 -4.37
C PRO A 168 -6.04 10.17 -5.15
N ASN A 169 -6.83 9.91 -6.18
CA ASN A 169 -6.76 8.73 -7.04
C ASN A 169 -7.17 7.40 -6.37
N GLN A 170 -7.64 7.41 -5.11
CA GLN A 170 -8.18 6.23 -4.48
C GLN A 170 -9.61 5.97 -4.98
N SER A 171 -9.85 4.78 -5.54
CA SER A 171 -11.15 4.44 -6.12
C SER A 171 -12.20 4.18 -5.04
N PRO A 172 -13.41 4.80 -5.14
CA PRO A 172 -14.55 4.43 -4.32
C PRO A 172 -15.24 3.16 -4.83
N ASN A 173 -14.86 2.68 -6.00
CA ASN A 173 -15.55 1.60 -6.70
C ASN A 173 -14.94 0.23 -6.39
N GLY A 174 -15.83 -0.77 -6.38
CA GLY A 174 -15.45 -2.16 -6.21
C GLY A 174 -15.71 -2.71 -4.81
N PRO A 175 -15.78 -4.04 -4.68
CA PRO A 175 -16.19 -4.70 -3.43
C PRO A 175 -15.15 -4.60 -2.30
N TYR A 176 -13.99 -4.00 -2.58
CA TYR A 176 -12.87 -3.86 -1.67
C TYR A 176 -12.42 -2.41 -1.50
N ALA A 177 -13.27 -1.45 -1.88
CA ALA A 177 -12.95 -0.04 -1.71
C ALA A 177 -12.74 0.30 -0.22
N ALA A 178 -11.80 1.21 0.04
CA ALA A 178 -11.48 1.64 1.39
C ALA A 178 -12.59 2.53 1.96
N VAL A 179 -12.64 2.64 3.28
CA VAL A 179 -13.71 3.32 4.01
C VAL A 179 -13.86 4.80 3.65
N ILE A 180 -12.75 5.54 3.52
CA ILE A 180 -12.77 6.98 3.21
C ILE A 180 -13.40 7.26 1.84
N PRO A 181 -12.93 6.67 0.71
CA PRO A 181 -13.57 6.92 -0.58
C PRO A 181 -15.02 6.39 -0.64
N LEU A 182 -15.36 5.31 0.08
CA LEU A 182 -16.74 4.82 0.16
C LEU A 182 -17.67 5.83 0.84
N TYR A 183 -17.30 6.33 2.02
CA TYR A 183 -18.11 7.30 2.75
C TYR A 183 -18.24 8.62 1.99
N MET A 184 -17.12 9.14 1.46
CA MET A 184 -17.16 10.38 0.70
C MET A 184 -18.05 10.26 -0.53
N ASN A 185 -17.96 9.13 -1.27
CA ASN A 185 -18.81 8.90 -2.43
C ASN A 185 -20.31 8.84 -2.06
N ALA A 186 -20.69 8.11 -0.99
CA ALA A 186 -22.06 8.04 -0.51
C ALA A 186 -22.57 9.44 -0.10
N LEU A 187 -21.81 10.16 0.71
CA LEU A 187 -22.18 11.48 1.20
C LEU A 187 -22.34 12.51 0.07
N LEU A 188 -21.50 12.49 -0.94
CA LEU A 188 -21.61 13.35 -2.13
C LEU A 188 -22.84 13.02 -3.00
N GLN A 189 -23.32 11.76 -2.94
CA GLN A 189 -24.54 11.31 -3.61
C GLN A 189 -25.78 11.51 -2.73
N ASN A 190 -25.64 12.19 -1.58
CA ASN A 190 -26.69 12.38 -0.58
C ASN A 190 -27.24 11.06 0.00
N GLU A 191 -26.35 10.06 0.15
CA GLU A 191 -26.63 8.74 0.72
C GLU A 191 -25.91 8.56 2.06
N ALA A 192 -26.41 7.63 2.89
CA ALA A 192 -25.78 7.25 4.15
C ALA A 192 -24.68 6.20 3.89
N GLY A 193 -23.54 6.35 4.54
CA GLY A 193 -22.52 5.29 4.57
C GLY A 193 -22.81 4.23 5.63
N ASP A 194 -22.43 2.99 5.36
CA ASP A 194 -22.60 1.86 6.28
C ASP A 194 -21.43 1.79 7.30
N ILE A 195 -21.75 1.89 8.60
CA ILE A 195 -20.82 1.64 9.70
C ILE A 195 -21.10 0.25 10.27
N PHE A 196 -20.09 -0.63 10.26
CA PHE A 196 -20.20 -1.99 10.78
C PHE A 196 -19.76 -2.02 12.24
N GLY A 197 -20.62 -2.56 13.13
CA GLY A 197 -20.42 -2.55 14.58
C GLY A 197 -20.89 -1.24 15.22
N ASP A 198 -20.21 -0.83 16.28
CA ASP A 198 -20.55 0.37 17.08
C ASP A 198 -19.91 1.68 16.56
N GLY A 199 -19.02 1.57 15.57
CA GLY A 199 -18.29 2.72 15.03
C GLY A 199 -17.06 3.14 15.85
N GLU A 200 -16.84 2.54 17.03
CA GLU A 200 -15.72 2.87 17.93
C GLU A 200 -14.40 2.18 17.54
N GLN A 201 -14.44 1.27 16.55
CA GLN A 201 -13.20 0.70 16.03
C GLN A 201 -12.30 1.79 15.45
N SER A 202 -11.03 1.79 15.82
CA SER A 202 -10.10 2.86 15.48
C SER A 202 -9.05 2.46 14.45
N ARG A 203 -8.61 3.44 13.66
CA ARG A 203 -7.56 3.28 12.64
C ARG A 203 -6.60 4.46 12.70
N ASP A 204 -5.34 4.17 12.39
CA ASP A 204 -4.32 5.17 12.09
C ASP A 204 -4.41 5.46 10.58
N PHE A 205 -5.03 6.59 10.24
CA PHE A 205 -5.22 7.01 8.85
C PHE A 205 -4.05 7.86 8.40
N THR A 206 -3.44 7.51 7.28
CA THR A 206 -2.23 8.14 6.76
C THR A 206 -2.49 8.73 5.38
N PHE A 207 -2.28 10.03 5.22
CA PHE A 207 -2.44 10.67 3.92
C PHE A 207 -1.37 10.18 2.94
N VAL A 208 -1.75 10.01 1.68
CA VAL A 208 -0.89 9.37 0.65
C VAL A 208 0.45 10.07 0.44
N GLU A 209 0.52 11.37 0.65
CA GLU A 209 1.78 12.12 0.53
C GLU A 209 2.83 11.67 1.54
N ASN A 210 2.44 11.28 2.76
CA ASN A 210 3.35 10.69 3.74
C ASN A 210 3.94 9.37 3.24
N ALA A 211 3.12 8.52 2.59
CA ALA A 211 3.59 7.29 1.97
C ALA A 211 4.53 7.58 0.78
N VAL A 212 4.22 8.59 -0.04
CA VAL A 212 5.08 9.03 -1.15
C VAL A 212 6.43 9.50 -0.63
N GLN A 213 6.46 10.38 0.37
CA GLN A 213 7.70 10.87 0.99
C GLN A 213 8.51 9.73 1.61
N ALA A 214 7.85 8.77 2.29
CA ALA A 214 8.51 7.61 2.86
C ALA A 214 9.19 6.74 1.77
N ASN A 215 8.51 6.51 0.64
CA ASN A 215 9.11 5.80 -0.50
C ASN A 215 10.36 6.51 -1.02
N ILE A 216 10.31 7.82 -1.19
CA ILE A 216 11.44 8.60 -1.72
C ILE A 216 12.61 8.57 -0.74
N LYS A 217 12.36 8.79 0.56
CA LYS A 217 13.40 8.71 1.60
C LYS A 217 14.03 7.32 1.63
N ALA A 218 13.23 6.25 1.52
CA ALA A 218 13.71 4.89 1.50
C ALA A 218 14.52 4.57 0.23
N MET A 219 14.08 5.03 -0.96
CA MET A 219 14.84 4.85 -2.21
C MET A 219 16.20 5.55 -2.18
N LEU A 220 16.29 6.71 -1.53
CA LEU A 220 17.50 7.53 -1.43
C LEU A 220 18.26 7.30 -0.12
N CYS A 221 17.90 6.30 0.67
CA CYS A 221 18.57 5.99 1.93
C CYS A 221 20.00 5.50 1.68
N GLU A 222 20.95 6.05 2.44
CA GLU A 222 22.35 5.66 2.43
C GLU A 222 22.79 5.00 3.75
N ASN A 223 21.88 4.94 4.75
CA ASN A 223 22.19 4.31 6.03
C ASN A 223 22.16 2.78 5.89
N PRO A 224 23.29 2.06 6.05
CA PRO A 224 23.33 0.61 5.90
C PRO A 224 22.46 -0.13 6.92
N ASP A 225 22.25 0.42 8.11
CA ASP A 225 21.45 -0.20 9.17
C ASP A 225 19.95 -0.17 8.86
N ALA A 226 19.54 0.60 7.84
CA ALA A 226 18.13 0.66 7.42
C ALA A 226 17.74 -0.44 6.43
N PHE A 227 18.70 -1.10 5.81
CA PHE A 227 18.42 -2.09 4.78
C PHE A 227 18.09 -3.47 5.36
N GLY A 228 17.27 -4.22 4.64
CA GLY A 228 16.76 -5.51 5.08
C GLY A 228 15.60 -5.42 6.08
N GLU A 229 15.24 -4.22 6.51
CA GLU A 229 14.23 -3.98 7.55
C GLU A 229 12.91 -3.43 7.00
N SER A 230 11.87 -3.42 7.85
CA SER A 230 10.54 -2.89 7.50
C SER A 230 10.07 -1.91 8.54
N TYR A 231 9.55 -0.75 8.08
CA TYR A 231 9.20 0.40 8.91
C TYR A 231 7.73 0.74 8.84
N ASN A 232 7.15 1.20 9.95
CA ASN A 232 5.80 1.71 10.00
C ASN A 232 5.65 3.03 9.23
N ILE A 233 4.62 3.12 8.39
CA ILE A 233 4.24 4.37 7.73
C ILE A 233 2.83 4.73 8.16
N ALA A 234 2.76 5.64 9.11
CA ALA A 234 1.57 6.02 9.86
C ALA A 234 1.70 7.45 10.38
N CYS A 235 0.64 7.95 11.03
CA CYS A 235 0.66 9.25 11.70
C CYS A 235 0.82 9.15 13.23
N GLY A 236 0.76 7.95 13.82
CA GLY A 236 0.82 7.77 15.27
C GLY A 236 -0.41 8.30 15.99
N TYR A 237 -1.51 8.47 15.27
CA TYR A 237 -2.79 8.95 15.80
C TYR A 237 -3.94 8.05 15.34
N LYS A 238 -4.82 7.68 16.24
CA LYS A 238 -5.98 6.86 15.92
C LYS A 238 -7.27 7.68 15.91
N SER A 239 -8.08 7.47 14.89
CA SER A 239 -9.44 7.99 14.82
C SER A 239 -10.43 6.85 14.78
N SER A 240 -11.57 6.98 15.46
CA SER A 240 -12.66 6.02 15.33
C SER A 240 -13.37 6.18 13.97
N VAL A 241 -14.04 5.12 13.54
CA VAL A 241 -14.80 5.14 12.28
C VAL A 241 -15.94 6.14 12.34
N ILE A 242 -16.56 6.31 13.51
CA ILE A 242 -17.63 7.29 13.68
C ILE A 242 -17.11 8.75 13.65
N GLU A 243 -15.94 9.02 14.25
CA GLU A 243 -15.26 10.32 14.12
C GLU A 243 -14.91 10.62 12.66
N LEU A 244 -14.32 9.66 11.96
CA LEU A 244 -14.02 9.79 10.53
C LEU A 244 -15.30 10.12 9.73
N TYR A 245 -16.39 9.38 9.96
CA TYR A 245 -17.65 9.63 9.26
C TYR A 245 -18.14 11.06 9.47
N ASN A 246 -18.10 11.56 10.71
CA ASN A 246 -18.53 12.92 11.04
C ASN A 246 -17.65 13.98 10.35
N ILE A 247 -16.34 13.80 10.33
CA ILE A 247 -15.40 14.69 9.60
C ILE A 247 -15.74 14.73 8.10
N LEU A 248 -15.97 13.57 7.49
CA LEU A 248 -16.29 13.47 6.06
C LEU A 248 -17.69 14.05 5.76
N LYS A 249 -18.66 13.84 6.65
CA LYS A 249 -20.00 14.42 6.58
C LYS A 249 -19.95 15.95 6.57
N ASP A 250 -19.17 16.54 7.48
CA ASP A 250 -19.01 18.00 7.56
C ASP A 250 -18.30 18.53 6.30
N ALA A 251 -17.26 17.85 5.83
CA ALA A 251 -16.55 18.21 4.60
C ALA A 251 -17.43 18.13 3.35
N ALA A 252 -18.30 17.12 3.26
CA ALA A 252 -19.28 16.96 2.19
C ALA A 252 -20.50 17.89 2.33
N LYS A 253 -20.64 18.62 3.45
CA LYS A 253 -21.83 19.42 3.80
C LYS A 253 -23.13 18.60 3.74
N SER A 254 -23.07 17.35 4.16
CA SER A 254 -24.19 16.41 4.16
C SER A 254 -24.90 16.39 5.52
N ASP A 255 -26.20 16.13 5.54
CA ASP A 255 -26.98 15.91 6.76
C ASP A 255 -27.19 14.44 7.10
N LYS A 256 -26.66 13.52 6.27
CA LYS A 256 -26.90 12.08 6.39
C LYS A 256 -26.22 11.50 7.63
N SER A 257 -26.99 10.82 8.46
CA SER A 257 -26.48 9.99 9.55
C SER A 257 -26.02 8.63 9.01
N PRO A 258 -24.99 8.01 9.60
CA PRO A 258 -24.54 6.71 9.15
C PRO A 258 -25.59 5.63 9.40
N LYS A 259 -25.60 4.60 8.56
CA LYS A 259 -26.40 3.39 8.77
C LYS A 259 -25.57 2.38 9.55
N MET A 260 -26.04 2.05 10.77
CA MET A 260 -25.37 1.05 11.60
C MET A 260 -25.70 -0.36 11.11
N CYS A 261 -24.65 -1.16 10.87
CA CYS A 261 -24.74 -2.53 10.36
C CYS A 261 -24.12 -3.51 11.38
N PRO A 262 -24.51 -4.80 11.35
CA PRO A 262 -23.85 -5.81 12.19
C PRO A 262 -22.32 -5.82 12.03
N PRO A 263 -21.56 -6.14 13.09
CA PRO A 263 -20.10 -6.17 13.02
C PRO A 263 -19.59 -7.19 12.00
N ARG A 264 -18.48 -6.89 11.34
CA ARG A 264 -17.82 -7.79 10.40
C ARG A 264 -16.98 -8.82 11.16
N VAL A 265 -17.07 -10.08 10.76
CA VAL A 265 -16.21 -11.14 11.30
C VAL A 265 -14.76 -10.88 10.89
N GLY A 266 -13.86 -10.92 11.88
CA GLY A 266 -12.42 -10.71 11.64
C GLY A 266 -11.97 -9.26 11.53
N ASP A 267 -12.85 -8.28 11.81
CA ASP A 267 -12.43 -6.87 11.85
C ASP A 267 -11.53 -6.62 13.07
N ILE A 268 -10.43 -5.89 12.86
CA ILE A 268 -9.51 -5.49 13.92
C ILE A 268 -10.11 -4.32 14.68
N ARG A 269 -10.19 -4.41 16.01
CA ARG A 269 -10.77 -3.34 16.84
C ARG A 269 -9.98 -2.06 16.75
N ASP A 270 -8.66 -2.12 16.98
CA ASP A 270 -7.80 -0.95 17.05
C ASP A 270 -6.52 -1.12 16.24
N SER A 271 -6.10 -0.04 15.57
CA SER A 271 -4.85 0.03 14.83
C SER A 271 -4.17 1.37 15.09
N LEU A 272 -2.97 1.31 15.68
CA LEU A 272 -2.12 2.44 16.00
C LEU A 272 -0.66 2.03 15.84
N ALA A 273 0.13 2.78 15.10
CA ALA A 273 1.56 2.55 14.94
C ALA A 273 2.39 3.32 15.98
N ASN A 274 3.53 2.74 16.38
CA ASN A 274 4.66 3.53 16.84
C ASN A 274 5.34 4.15 15.61
N ILE A 275 5.75 5.41 15.71
CA ILE A 275 6.40 6.20 14.63
C ILE A 275 7.72 6.84 15.09
N GLU A 276 8.23 6.45 16.25
CA GLU A 276 9.52 6.95 16.79
C GLU A 276 10.72 6.32 16.09
#